data_8ab869f76d97a9929d6a5ddc3ee8ba38
#
_entry.id   8ab869f76d97a9929d6a5ddc3ee8ba38
#
_cell.length_a   1.000
_cell.length_b   1.000
_cell.length_c   1.000
_cell.angle_alpha   90.00
_cell.angle_beta   90.00
_cell.angle_gamma   90.00
#
_symmetry.space_group_name_H-M   'P 1'
#
loop_
_entity.id
_entity.type
_entity.pdbx_description
1 polymer ?
#
loop_
_entity_poly.entity_id
_entity_poly.type
_entity_poly.pdbx_seq_one_letter_code
_entity_poly.pdbx_strand_id
1 'polypeptide(L)'
;MKLDILAFGAHPDDIELGCGGTIIKHVENNFKVGIIDLTTGDLGTRGNAKIRLEEADSASKVMGLSVRENLNFKDGFFLNDEEHKIALIRKIRKYKPEIVLANAPSDRHPDHARASQLTIDACFLSGLEKINTNQEI
;
A
#
# COMPACT_ATOMS: atom_id res chain seq x y z
N MET A 1 11.65 10.23 5.75
CA MET A 1 12.43 9.25 4.94
C MET A 1 11.84 9.25 3.55
N LYS A 2 12.67 9.37 2.51
CA LYS A 2 12.22 9.18 1.12
C LYS A 2 12.35 7.70 0.75
N LEU A 3 11.35 7.15 0.06
CA LEU A 3 11.39 5.81 -0.52
C LEU A 3 11.62 5.89 -2.03
N ASP A 4 12.25 4.87 -2.59
CA ASP A 4 12.37 4.71 -4.05
C ASP A 4 11.09 4.09 -4.62
N ILE A 5 10.57 3.07 -3.93
CA ILE A 5 9.34 2.37 -4.32
C ILE A 5 8.39 2.33 -3.13
N LEU A 6 7.13 2.67 -3.37
CA LEU A 6 6.03 2.50 -2.43
C LEU A 6 4.94 1.65 -3.09
N ALA A 7 4.63 0.51 -2.48
CA ALA A 7 3.60 -0.40 -2.98
C ALA A 7 2.35 -0.33 -2.10
N PHE A 8 1.19 -0.17 -2.73
CA PHE A 8 -0.11 -0.25 -2.05
C PHE A 8 -0.79 -1.56 -2.42
N GLY A 9 -1.11 -2.38 -1.43
CA GLY A 9 -1.85 -3.62 -1.60
C GLY A 9 -3.19 -3.56 -0.88
N ALA A 10 -4.24 -4.14 -1.46
CA ALA A 10 -5.57 -4.20 -0.82
C ALA A 10 -5.50 -4.98 0.50
N HIS A 11 -4.76 -6.08 0.51
CA HIS A 11 -4.63 -6.97 1.66
C HIS A 11 -3.16 -7.27 1.96
N PRO A 12 -2.82 -7.59 3.24
CA PRO A 12 -1.51 -8.16 3.56
C PRO A 12 -1.33 -9.48 2.79
N ASP A 13 -0.30 -9.61 2.02
CA ASP A 13 0.14 -10.65 1.08
C ASP A 13 0.04 -10.30 -0.41
N ASP A 14 -0.80 -9.37 -0.82
CA ASP A 14 -0.98 -9.03 -2.23
C ASP A 14 0.34 -8.66 -2.91
N ILE A 15 1.14 -7.82 -2.25
CA ILE A 15 2.41 -7.34 -2.81
C ILE A 15 3.47 -8.44 -2.77
N GLU A 16 3.54 -9.21 -1.71
CA GLU A 16 4.45 -10.35 -1.59
C GLU A 16 4.22 -11.37 -2.72
N LEU A 17 2.95 -11.74 -2.93
CA LEU A 17 2.57 -12.70 -3.97
C LEU A 17 2.72 -12.13 -5.39
N GLY A 18 2.38 -10.86 -5.58
CA GLY A 18 2.38 -10.24 -6.90
C GLY A 18 3.77 -9.82 -7.38
N CYS A 19 4.61 -9.28 -6.51
CA CYS A 19 5.91 -8.72 -6.89
C CYS A 19 6.99 -8.80 -5.80
N GLY A 20 6.88 -9.73 -4.85
CA GLY A 20 7.85 -9.88 -3.77
C GLY A 20 9.29 -10.07 -4.24
N GLY A 21 9.50 -10.86 -5.28
CA GLY A 21 10.82 -11.06 -5.88
C GLY A 21 11.41 -9.77 -6.47
N THR A 22 10.60 -8.97 -7.14
CA THR A 22 10.99 -7.66 -7.65
C THR A 22 11.42 -6.72 -6.52
N ILE A 23 10.65 -6.70 -5.43
CA ILE A 23 10.95 -5.88 -4.26
C ILE A 23 12.28 -6.31 -3.62
N ILE A 24 12.47 -7.60 -3.38
CA ILE A 24 13.71 -8.13 -2.79
C ILE A 24 14.91 -7.77 -3.66
N LYS A 25 14.79 -7.89 -4.97
CA LYS A 25 15.85 -7.53 -5.91
C LYS A 25 16.24 -6.05 -5.79
N HIS A 26 15.27 -5.16 -5.66
CA HIS A 26 15.53 -3.74 -5.47
C HIS A 26 16.20 -3.46 -4.11
N VAL A 27 15.71 -4.07 -3.03
CA VAL A 27 16.30 -3.95 -1.70
C VAL A 27 17.76 -4.43 -1.70
N GLU A 28 18.05 -5.54 -2.35
CA GLU A 28 19.43 -6.05 -2.50
C GLU A 28 20.34 -5.07 -3.26
N ASN A 29 19.80 -4.24 -4.14
CA ASN A 29 20.49 -3.18 -4.86
C ASN A 29 20.44 -1.83 -4.13
N ASN A 30 20.19 -1.83 -2.83
CA ASN A 30 20.16 -0.66 -1.94
C ASN A 30 19.04 0.35 -2.21
N PHE A 31 17.99 -0.03 -2.90
CA PHE A 31 16.78 0.79 -3.01
C PHE A 31 15.92 0.65 -1.74
N LYS A 32 15.30 1.75 -1.34
CA LYS A 32 14.39 1.79 -0.18
C LYS A 32 12.97 1.52 -0.65
N VAL A 33 12.39 0.43 -0.16
CA VAL A 33 11.04 -0.01 -0.53
C VAL A 33 10.14 -0.03 0.70
N GLY A 34 8.92 0.45 0.54
CA GLY A 34 7.87 0.36 1.55
C GLY A 34 6.61 -0.30 0.99
N ILE A 35 5.84 -0.90 1.87
CA ILE A 35 4.51 -1.44 1.57
C ILE A 35 3.48 -0.79 2.50
N ILE A 36 2.33 -0.42 1.93
CA ILE A 36 1.16 0.00 2.68
C ILE A 36 0.00 -0.91 2.30
N ASP A 37 -0.48 -1.66 3.27
CA ASP A 37 -1.68 -2.47 3.13
C ASP A 37 -2.91 -1.61 3.42
N LEU A 38 -3.93 -1.68 2.58
CA LEU A 38 -5.13 -0.87 2.76
C LEU A 38 -6.02 -1.41 3.89
N THR A 39 -6.10 -2.73 4.01
CA THR A 39 -6.91 -3.43 5.01
C THR A 39 -6.09 -4.43 5.81
N THR A 40 -6.65 -5.02 6.84
CA THR A 40 -6.03 -6.15 7.55
C THR A 40 -6.41 -7.50 6.95
N GLY A 41 -7.30 -7.54 5.95
CA GLY A 41 -7.76 -8.79 5.33
C GLY A 41 -8.56 -9.67 6.29
N ASP A 42 -9.29 -9.07 7.23
CA ASP A 42 -9.99 -9.78 8.32
C ASP A 42 -11.20 -10.61 7.88
N LEU A 43 -11.70 -10.42 6.66
CA LEU A 43 -12.74 -11.28 6.08
C LEU A 43 -12.18 -12.57 5.47
N GLY A 44 -10.86 -12.76 5.46
CA GLY A 44 -10.24 -13.98 4.99
C GLY A 44 -10.69 -15.21 5.78
N THR A 45 -10.77 -16.37 5.10
CA THR A 45 -11.25 -17.63 5.71
C THR A 45 -10.32 -18.15 6.80
N ARG A 46 -9.02 -17.87 6.69
CA ARG A 46 -7.99 -18.37 7.62
C ARG A 46 -7.32 -17.22 8.35
N GLY A 47 -6.97 -17.47 9.62
CA GLY A 47 -6.33 -16.46 10.45
C GLY A 47 -7.33 -15.39 10.92
N ASN A 48 -6.79 -14.29 11.37
CA ASN A 48 -7.52 -13.09 11.80
C ASN A 48 -6.63 -11.85 11.56
N ALA A 49 -7.15 -10.66 11.85
CA ALA A 49 -6.40 -9.42 11.65
C ALA A 49 -5.05 -9.41 12.37
N LYS A 50 -5.00 -9.88 13.63
CA LYS A 50 -3.77 -9.93 14.41
C LYS A 50 -2.72 -10.87 13.78
N ILE A 51 -3.12 -12.08 13.42
CA ILE A 51 -2.22 -13.06 12.78
C ILE A 51 -1.70 -12.51 11.47
N ARG A 52 -2.55 -11.93 10.64
CA ARG A 52 -2.15 -11.36 9.34
C ARG A 52 -1.19 -10.19 9.49
N LEU A 53 -1.34 -9.35 10.52
CA LEU A 53 -0.37 -8.29 10.81
C LEU A 53 0.98 -8.84 11.27
N GLU A 54 0.99 -9.89 12.08
CA GLU A 54 2.21 -10.58 12.51
C GLU A 54 2.94 -11.23 11.32
N GLU A 55 2.20 -11.88 10.42
CA GLU A 55 2.75 -12.46 9.19
C GLU A 55 3.33 -11.37 8.27
N ALA A 56 2.64 -10.23 8.13
CA ALA A 56 3.11 -9.09 7.35
C ALA A 56 4.41 -8.51 7.94
N ASP A 57 4.52 -8.40 9.26
CA ASP A 57 5.73 -7.95 9.93
C ASP A 57 6.90 -8.89 9.68
N SER A 58 6.67 -10.19 9.79
CA SER A 58 7.68 -11.22 9.50
C SER A 58 8.13 -11.17 8.04
N ALA A 59 7.21 -11.06 7.10
CA ALA A 59 7.51 -10.93 5.68
C ALA A 59 8.31 -9.65 5.38
N SER A 60 7.98 -8.54 6.05
CA SER A 60 8.69 -7.28 5.92
C SER A 60 10.16 -7.38 6.30
N LYS A 61 10.45 -8.11 7.37
CA LYS A 61 11.82 -8.38 7.81
C LYS A 61 12.59 -9.22 6.81
N VAL A 62 11.97 -10.28 6.30
CA VAL A 62 12.58 -11.15 5.28
C VAL A 62 12.87 -10.36 3.99
N MET A 63 11.98 -9.50 3.53
CA MET A 63 12.15 -8.69 2.33
C MET A 63 13.10 -7.51 2.53
N GLY A 64 13.40 -7.13 3.77
CA GLY A 64 14.24 -5.97 4.07
C GLY A 64 13.55 -4.64 3.81
N LEU A 65 12.23 -4.56 3.99
CA LEU A 65 11.47 -3.33 3.80
C LEU A 65 11.91 -2.22 4.75
N SER A 66 11.93 -0.99 4.25
CA SER A 66 12.17 0.21 5.06
C SER A 66 10.93 0.63 5.85
N VAL A 67 9.75 0.34 5.31
CA VAL A 67 8.45 0.72 5.89
C VAL A 67 7.41 -0.36 5.62
N ARG A 68 6.61 -0.69 6.62
CA ARG A 68 5.34 -1.40 6.47
C ARG A 68 4.28 -0.74 7.33
N GLU A 69 3.19 -0.31 6.73
CA GLU A 69 2.05 0.31 7.42
C GLU A 69 0.74 -0.29 6.96
N ASN A 70 -0.31 -0.18 7.79
CA ASN A 70 -1.66 -0.58 7.45
C ASN A 70 -2.61 0.60 7.66
N LEU A 71 -3.50 0.87 6.71
CA LEU A 71 -4.46 1.97 6.79
C LEU A 71 -5.76 1.60 7.52
N ASN A 72 -5.95 0.32 7.83
CA ASN A 72 -7.13 -0.21 8.52
C ASN A 72 -8.46 0.15 7.84
N PHE A 73 -8.48 0.18 6.51
CA PHE A 73 -9.72 0.33 5.78
C PHE A 73 -10.59 -0.93 5.96
N LYS A 74 -11.89 -0.78 5.78
CA LYS A 74 -12.83 -1.89 5.94
C LYS A 74 -12.65 -2.93 4.83
N ASP A 75 -12.16 -4.12 5.19
CA ASP A 75 -11.95 -5.22 4.27
C ASP A 75 -13.23 -5.56 3.51
N GLY A 76 -13.15 -5.69 2.19
CA GLY A 76 -14.26 -5.99 1.31
C GLY A 76 -15.18 -4.80 1.00
N PHE A 77 -15.12 -3.72 1.79
CA PHE A 77 -16.10 -2.63 1.75
C PHE A 77 -15.52 -1.21 1.75
N PHE A 78 -14.22 -1.04 1.69
CA PHE A 78 -13.66 0.31 1.58
C PHE A 78 -14.07 0.97 0.26
N LEU A 79 -14.13 2.29 0.25
CA LEU A 79 -14.63 3.07 -0.87
C LEU A 79 -13.51 3.84 -1.57
N ASN A 80 -13.69 4.10 -2.85
CA ASN A 80 -12.87 5.06 -3.59
C ASN A 80 -13.51 6.45 -3.50
N ASP A 81 -13.41 7.06 -2.34
CA ASP A 81 -13.96 8.37 -2.01
C ASP A 81 -12.86 9.35 -1.54
N GLU A 82 -13.25 10.56 -1.19
CA GLU A 82 -12.32 11.60 -0.76
C GLU A 82 -11.52 11.18 0.47
N GLU A 83 -12.17 10.65 1.49
CA GLU A 83 -11.52 10.24 2.75
C GLU A 83 -10.41 9.22 2.52
N HIS A 84 -10.71 8.17 1.74
CA HIS A 84 -9.74 7.12 1.43
C HIS A 84 -8.61 7.63 0.53
N LYS A 85 -8.92 8.48 -0.46
CA LYS A 85 -7.90 9.14 -1.29
C LYS A 85 -6.94 9.98 -0.46
N ILE A 86 -7.45 10.78 0.46
CA ILE A 86 -6.63 11.61 1.36
C ILE A 86 -5.68 10.76 2.19
N ALA A 87 -6.12 9.60 2.67
CA ALA A 87 -5.25 8.69 3.41
C ALA A 87 -4.04 8.22 2.58
N LEU A 88 -4.25 7.86 1.32
CA LEU A 88 -3.16 7.49 0.41
C LEU A 88 -2.29 8.70 0.05
N ILE A 89 -2.90 9.84 -0.25
CA ILE A 89 -2.17 11.08 -0.57
C ILE A 89 -1.19 11.44 0.55
N ARG A 90 -1.60 11.33 1.80
CA ARG A 90 -0.72 11.55 2.96
C ARG A 90 0.52 10.66 2.93
N LYS A 91 0.35 9.39 2.58
CA LYS A 91 1.48 8.44 2.50
C LYS A 91 2.40 8.74 1.33
N ILE A 92 1.83 9.05 0.17
CA ILE A 92 2.62 9.43 -1.02
C ILE A 92 3.44 10.70 -0.73
N ARG A 93 2.84 11.72 -0.13
CA ARG A 93 3.53 12.96 0.24
C ARG A 93 4.60 12.75 1.32
N LYS A 94 4.32 11.88 2.28
CA LYS A 94 5.27 11.55 3.36
C LYS A 94 6.53 10.87 2.83
N TYR A 95 6.36 9.91 1.94
CA TYR A 95 7.47 9.06 1.47
C TYR A 95 8.05 9.47 0.13
N LYS A 96 7.37 10.30 -0.63
CA LYS A 96 7.82 10.87 -1.93
C LYS A 96 8.47 9.82 -2.85
N PRO A 97 7.78 8.70 -3.14
CA PRO A 97 8.36 7.63 -3.95
C PRO A 97 8.60 8.06 -5.40
N GLU A 98 9.58 7.44 -6.05
CA GLU A 98 9.80 7.56 -7.49
C GLU A 98 8.84 6.64 -8.26
N ILE A 99 8.55 5.47 -7.70
CA ILE A 99 7.67 4.46 -8.29
C ILE A 99 6.61 4.07 -7.27
N VAL A 100 5.36 4.02 -7.72
CA VAL A 100 4.24 3.46 -6.95
C VAL A 100 3.76 2.19 -7.64
N LEU A 101 3.63 1.11 -6.87
CA LEU A 101 3.03 -0.13 -7.31
C LEU A 101 1.63 -0.28 -6.72
N ALA A 102 0.72 -0.87 -7.47
CA ALA A 102 -0.66 -1.08 -7.08
C ALA A 102 -1.16 -2.44 -7.53
N ASN A 103 -2.32 -2.88 -7.00
CA ASN A 103 -3.02 -4.05 -7.50
C ASN A 103 -3.35 -3.91 -9.00
N ALA A 104 -3.56 -5.04 -9.66
CA ALA A 104 -4.01 -5.05 -11.05
C ALA A 104 -5.36 -4.31 -11.20
N PRO A 105 -5.57 -3.57 -12.31
CA PRO A 105 -6.81 -2.80 -12.51
C PRO A 105 -8.04 -3.69 -12.74
N SER A 106 -7.83 -4.95 -13.09
CA SER A 106 -8.89 -5.94 -13.28
C SER A 106 -8.46 -7.29 -12.73
N ASP A 107 -9.28 -7.87 -11.88
CA ASP A 107 -8.99 -9.10 -11.15
C ASP A 107 -10.32 -9.62 -10.57
N ARG A 108 -10.35 -10.88 -10.15
CA ARG A 108 -11.56 -11.49 -9.59
C ARG A 108 -11.99 -10.88 -8.24
N HIS A 109 -11.06 -10.31 -7.48
CA HIS A 109 -11.37 -9.73 -6.17
C HIS A 109 -11.77 -8.27 -6.33
N PRO A 110 -12.97 -7.87 -5.86
CA PRO A 110 -13.46 -6.49 -6.03
C PRO A 110 -12.57 -5.45 -5.35
N ASP A 111 -11.92 -5.79 -4.24
CA ASP A 111 -11.01 -4.88 -3.55
C ASP A 111 -9.77 -4.53 -4.38
N HIS A 112 -9.29 -5.45 -5.23
CA HIS A 112 -8.08 -5.24 -6.02
C HIS A 112 -8.27 -4.15 -7.07
N ALA A 113 -9.32 -4.21 -7.86
CA ALA A 113 -9.63 -3.16 -8.85
C ALA A 113 -9.90 -1.81 -8.17
N ARG A 114 -10.58 -1.83 -7.03
CA ARG A 114 -10.84 -0.62 -6.24
C ARG A 114 -9.56 -0.02 -5.68
N ALA A 115 -8.67 -0.84 -5.12
CA ALA A 115 -7.35 -0.41 -4.64
C ALA A 115 -6.50 0.17 -5.77
N SER A 116 -6.53 -0.44 -6.95
CA SER A 116 -5.82 0.05 -8.13
C SER A 116 -6.27 1.46 -8.50
N GLN A 117 -7.58 1.66 -8.68
CA GLN A 117 -8.10 2.99 -9.06
C GLN A 117 -7.87 4.03 -7.96
N LEU A 118 -8.05 3.66 -6.72
CA LEU A 118 -7.79 4.53 -5.57
C LEU A 118 -6.33 5.00 -5.53
N THR A 119 -5.40 4.10 -5.80
CA THR A 119 -3.96 4.41 -5.84
C THR A 119 -3.61 5.32 -7.02
N ILE A 120 -4.15 5.06 -8.20
CA ILE A 120 -3.95 5.89 -9.39
C ILE A 120 -4.45 7.32 -9.14
N ASP A 121 -5.66 7.46 -8.61
CA ASP A 121 -6.25 8.76 -8.29
C ASP A 121 -5.40 9.51 -7.25
N ALA A 122 -4.98 8.82 -6.21
CA ALA A 122 -4.16 9.41 -5.16
C ALA A 122 -2.80 9.88 -5.66
N CYS A 123 -2.16 9.14 -6.58
CA CYS A 123 -0.90 9.56 -7.19
C CYS A 123 -1.05 10.89 -7.93
N PHE A 124 -2.07 11.03 -8.76
CA PHE A 124 -2.33 12.30 -9.46
C PHE A 124 -2.63 13.43 -8.47
N LEU A 125 -3.56 13.20 -7.55
CA LEU A 125 -4.04 14.20 -6.61
C LEU A 125 -2.94 14.65 -5.61
N SER A 126 -1.99 13.77 -5.28
CA SER A 126 -0.88 14.11 -4.39
C SER A 126 -0.01 15.26 -4.89
N GLY A 127 0.02 15.49 -6.21
CA GLY A 127 0.73 16.61 -6.84
C GLY A 127 -0.04 17.93 -6.85
N LEU A 128 -1.31 17.94 -6.45
CA LEU A 128 -2.12 19.16 -6.43
C LEU A 128 -1.96 19.89 -5.09
N GLU A 129 -1.20 20.98 -5.09
CA GLU A 129 -0.84 21.72 -3.87
C GLU A 129 -2.04 22.21 -3.06
N LYS A 130 -3.16 22.52 -3.72
CA LYS A 130 -4.38 23.02 -3.07
C LYS A 130 -5.14 21.95 -2.28
N ILE A 131 -4.83 20.67 -2.47
CA ILE A 131 -5.38 19.60 -1.61
C ILE A 131 -4.63 19.64 -0.29
N ASN A 132 -5.35 20.03 0.78
CA ASN A 132 -4.79 20.12 2.11
C ASN A 132 -4.86 18.76 2.81
N THR A 133 -3.70 18.23 3.19
CA THR A 133 -3.59 16.99 3.98
C THR A 133 -3.13 17.24 5.41
N ASN A 134 -3.06 18.51 5.84
CA ASN A 134 -2.51 18.91 7.14
C ASN A 134 -1.07 18.42 7.36
N GLN A 135 -0.28 18.38 6.31
CA GLN A 135 1.14 18.04 6.31
C GLN A 135 1.91 19.20 5.69
N GLU A 136 3.12 19.44 6.17
CA GLU A 136 4.09 20.26 5.46
C GLU A 136 4.56 19.50 4.21
N ILE A 137 4.58 20.16 3.07
CA ILE A 137 5.00 19.57 1.80
C ILE A 137 6.48 19.89 1.56
#